data_46eaad2e37aac61709fafd449a6974df
#
_entry.id   46eaad2e37aac61709fafd449a6974df
#
_cell.length_a   1.000
_cell.length_b   1.000
_cell.length_c   1.000
_cell.angle_alpha   90.00
_cell.angle_beta   90.00
_cell.angle_gamma   90.00
#
_symmetry.space_group_name_H-M   'P 1'
#
loop_
_entity.id
_entity.type
_entity.pdbx_description
1 polymer ?
#
loop_
_entity_poly.entity_id
_entity_poly.type
_entity_poly.pdbx_seq_one_letter_code
_entity_poly.pdbx_strand_id
1 'polypeptide(L)'
;MNLKLEKILEGLSDFDKRKREENLYKILEMVKEGRLEKDNEYKGYLNAHIHTFHSFNYKNWSPFRIVFEAWKKGLLYTGTIDFDTLSGVEETLLAGKFLEIKVIGGFESRVFLKEMKDKVINSPNEPGIFYLCGKGFKKFPEKDSKEWKFFENLKKIAQDRNKKVIDKINNYLSEVKIDYKEDVLPLTPSENPTERHIILAYYIKSKNNLCEKFYDFWSEVLNIEKEKIEEIENENISQLYEVIRQKLIKFGGPGYVKPESSDFPLFDDVVKMIVKAGGIPIGTWLDGTNEGERNPEFLIELLKEKGIKGITIIPERNWNINDKREKEIKVKNLDKFMETCIKMNMPVICGTEMNRYGQPFVDNFKVPEISKYLGYFIKSFENLFLKNG
;
A
#
# COMPACT_ATOMS: atom_id res chain seq x y z
N MET A 1 -23.94 -16.42 -2.57
CA MET A 1 -24.10 -15.01 -3.04
C MET A 1 -24.72 -15.05 -4.44
N ASN A 2 -25.61 -14.12 -4.83
CA ASN A 2 -26.29 -14.19 -6.13
C ASN A 2 -25.27 -13.89 -7.24
N LEU A 3 -25.18 -14.74 -8.27
CA LEU A 3 -24.25 -14.61 -9.42
C LEU A 3 -24.28 -13.18 -10.05
N LYS A 4 -25.45 -12.54 -10.01
CA LYS A 4 -25.63 -11.16 -10.50
C LYS A 4 -24.88 -10.16 -9.63
N LEU A 5 -24.88 -10.31 -8.31
CA LEU A 5 -24.15 -9.44 -7.39
C LEU A 5 -22.65 -9.62 -7.54
N GLU A 6 -22.15 -10.84 -7.68
CA GLU A 6 -20.72 -11.12 -7.90
C GLU A 6 -20.18 -10.38 -9.12
N LYS A 7 -20.88 -10.47 -10.26
CA LYS A 7 -20.50 -9.74 -11.47
C LYS A 7 -20.47 -8.20 -11.29
N ILE A 8 -21.43 -7.66 -10.53
CA ILE A 8 -21.44 -6.22 -10.21
C ILE A 8 -20.22 -5.87 -9.35
N LEU A 9 -19.91 -6.71 -8.36
CA LEU A 9 -18.78 -6.51 -7.47
C LEU A 9 -17.42 -6.63 -8.18
N GLU A 10 -17.27 -7.55 -9.11
CA GLU A 10 -16.12 -7.64 -10.00
C GLU A 10 -16.01 -6.39 -10.88
N GLY A 11 -17.11 -5.94 -11.44
CA GLY A 11 -17.18 -4.73 -12.25
C GLY A 11 -16.84 -3.43 -11.50
N LEU A 12 -16.90 -3.41 -10.15
CA LEU A 12 -16.38 -2.30 -9.36
C LEU A 12 -14.85 -2.14 -9.48
N SER A 13 -14.14 -3.17 -9.93
CA SER A 13 -12.69 -3.14 -10.15
C SER A 13 -12.29 -3.26 -11.62
N ASP A 14 -13.19 -3.02 -12.57
CA ASP A 14 -12.85 -2.93 -14.00
C ASP A 14 -11.86 -1.77 -14.24
N PHE A 15 -10.91 -1.93 -15.17
CA PHE A 15 -9.96 -0.87 -15.49
C PHE A 15 -10.63 0.33 -16.23
N ASP A 16 -11.78 0.14 -16.89
CA ASP A 16 -12.59 1.22 -17.42
C ASP A 16 -13.37 1.93 -16.31
N LYS A 17 -13.03 3.19 -16.04
CA LYS A 17 -13.66 4.01 -15.00
C LYS A 17 -15.20 4.10 -15.18
N ARG A 18 -15.71 4.18 -16.42
CA ARG A 18 -17.15 4.28 -16.70
C ARG A 18 -17.87 3.01 -16.24
N LYS A 19 -17.30 1.84 -16.52
CA LYS A 19 -17.86 0.57 -16.04
C LYS A 19 -17.86 0.46 -14.52
N ARG A 20 -16.82 0.96 -13.84
CA ARG A 20 -16.79 1.01 -12.38
C ARG A 20 -17.90 1.89 -11.82
N GLU A 21 -18.10 3.08 -12.41
CA GLU A 21 -19.16 4.01 -12.02
C GLU A 21 -20.56 3.40 -12.24
N GLU A 22 -20.81 2.78 -13.40
CA GLU A 22 -22.07 2.08 -13.67
C GLU A 22 -22.37 0.97 -12.63
N ASN A 23 -21.35 0.20 -12.24
CA ASN A 23 -21.54 -0.83 -11.22
C ASN A 23 -21.72 -0.23 -9.81
N LEU A 24 -21.08 0.90 -9.48
CA LEU A 24 -21.34 1.62 -8.26
C LEU A 24 -22.82 2.08 -8.20
N TYR A 25 -23.36 2.66 -9.27
CA TYR A 25 -24.77 3.06 -9.30
C TYR A 25 -25.72 1.88 -9.09
N LYS A 26 -25.45 0.70 -9.71
CA LYS A 26 -26.24 -0.51 -9.44
C LYS A 26 -26.21 -0.94 -7.97
N ILE A 27 -25.05 -0.82 -7.31
CA ILE A 27 -24.93 -1.08 -5.86
C ILE A 27 -25.80 -0.09 -5.08
N LEU A 28 -25.75 1.20 -5.41
CA LEU A 28 -26.52 2.23 -4.72
C LEU A 28 -28.04 2.02 -4.87
N GLU A 29 -28.51 1.60 -6.07
CA GLU A 29 -29.90 1.22 -6.26
C GLU A 29 -30.29 0.03 -5.37
N MET A 30 -29.46 -1.02 -5.31
CA MET A 30 -29.71 -2.18 -4.45
C MET A 30 -29.75 -1.82 -2.96
N VAL A 31 -28.88 -0.89 -2.52
CA VAL A 31 -28.90 -0.37 -1.13
C VAL A 31 -30.18 0.42 -0.88
N LYS A 32 -30.56 1.33 -1.79
CA LYS A 32 -31.77 2.15 -1.67
C LYS A 32 -33.06 1.31 -1.62
N GLU A 33 -33.09 0.20 -2.35
CA GLU A 33 -34.23 -0.72 -2.38
C GLU A 33 -34.21 -1.75 -1.25
N GLY A 34 -33.26 -1.69 -0.33
CA GLY A 34 -33.13 -2.65 0.78
C GLY A 34 -32.70 -4.06 0.35
N ARG A 35 -32.26 -4.23 -0.91
CA ARG A 35 -31.77 -5.52 -1.43
C ARG A 35 -30.32 -5.82 -1.02
N LEU A 36 -29.63 -4.83 -0.50
CA LEU A 36 -28.25 -4.92 -0.02
C LEU A 36 -28.08 -4.11 1.25
N GLU A 37 -27.74 -4.79 2.35
CA GLU A 37 -27.59 -4.21 3.68
C GLU A 37 -26.18 -4.43 4.23
N LYS A 38 -25.80 -3.67 5.26
CA LYS A 38 -24.56 -3.87 6.03
C LYS A 38 -24.63 -5.18 6.81
N ASP A 39 -23.56 -5.98 6.81
CA ASP A 39 -23.45 -7.13 7.70
C ASP A 39 -22.86 -6.77 9.07
N ASN A 40 -22.23 -5.59 9.17
CA ASN A 40 -21.64 -5.05 10.40
C ASN A 40 -20.61 -5.96 11.08
N GLU A 41 -19.94 -6.84 10.33
CA GLU A 41 -18.90 -7.76 10.82
C GLU A 41 -17.80 -7.03 11.60
N TYR A 42 -17.40 -5.82 11.13
CA TYR A 42 -16.36 -5.00 11.73
C TYR A 42 -16.88 -3.66 12.27
N LYS A 43 -18.12 -3.67 12.81
CA LYS A 43 -18.72 -2.48 13.40
C LYS A 43 -17.83 -1.90 14.51
N GLY A 44 -17.51 -0.62 14.40
CA GLY A 44 -16.67 0.08 15.37
C GLY A 44 -15.18 0.04 15.08
N TYR A 45 -14.74 -0.62 14.00
CA TYR A 45 -13.33 -0.68 13.57
C TYR A 45 -13.05 0.31 12.44
N LEU A 46 -11.77 0.46 12.11
CA LEU A 46 -11.30 1.31 11.03
C LEU A 46 -10.16 0.65 10.26
N ASN A 47 -9.96 1.10 9.02
CA ASN A 47 -8.75 0.82 8.26
C ASN A 47 -8.41 2.05 7.40
N ALA A 48 -7.40 2.82 7.79
CA ALA A 48 -7.02 4.08 7.17
C ALA A 48 -5.83 3.97 6.20
N HIS A 49 -5.45 2.73 5.80
CA HIS A 49 -4.30 2.51 4.92
C HIS A 49 -4.48 1.23 4.09
N ILE A 50 -5.12 1.35 2.93
CA ILE A 50 -5.37 0.26 1.99
C ILE A 50 -4.91 0.68 0.60
N HIS A 51 -3.95 -0.05 0.02
CA HIS A 51 -3.55 0.15 -1.37
C HIS A 51 -4.65 -0.29 -2.33
N THR A 52 -4.77 0.41 -3.47
CA THR A 52 -5.70 0.08 -4.53
C THR A 52 -4.97 -0.50 -5.75
N PHE A 53 -5.70 -0.86 -6.78
CA PHE A 53 -5.12 -1.29 -8.04
C PHE A 53 -4.35 -0.18 -8.79
N HIS A 54 -4.40 1.09 -8.32
CA HIS A 54 -3.61 2.19 -8.88
C HIS A 54 -2.12 2.11 -8.51
N SER A 55 -1.79 1.35 -7.45
CA SER A 55 -0.41 0.92 -7.17
C SER A 55 -0.30 -0.60 -7.18
N PHE A 56 -0.82 -1.28 -6.21
CA PHE A 56 -0.98 -2.74 -6.18
C PHE A 56 -1.85 -3.16 -5.02
N ASN A 57 -2.97 -3.82 -5.31
CA ASN A 57 -3.79 -4.51 -4.33
C ASN A 57 -3.84 -6.01 -4.69
N TYR A 58 -3.57 -6.91 -3.72
CA TYR A 58 -3.49 -8.35 -4.04
C TYR A 58 -4.81 -8.97 -4.51
N LYS A 59 -5.95 -8.29 -4.28
CA LYS A 59 -7.27 -8.64 -4.80
C LYS A 59 -7.65 -7.85 -6.06
N ASN A 60 -6.74 -7.03 -6.54
CA ASN A 60 -6.98 -6.11 -7.66
C ASN A 60 -8.20 -5.18 -7.43
N TRP A 61 -8.40 -4.74 -6.17
CA TRP A 61 -9.54 -3.90 -5.83
C TRP A 61 -9.31 -2.42 -6.15
N SER A 62 -10.34 -1.83 -6.78
CA SER A 62 -10.42 -0.39 -6.99
C SER A 62 -10.75 0.36 -5.69
N PRO A 63 -10.63 1.70 -5.68
CA PRO A 63 -11.14 2.54 -4.59
C PRO A 63 -12.64 2.29 -4.32
N PHE A 64 -13.46 2.19 -5.36
CA PHE A 64 -14.90 1.90 -5.23
C PHE A 64 -15.16 0.58 -4.51
N ARG A 65 -14.41 -0.47 -4.89
CA ARG A 65 -14.57 -1.78 -4.25
C ARG A 65 -14.16 -1.75 -2.78
N ILE A 66 -13.05 -1.10 -2.45
CA ILE A 66 -12.57 -0.98 -1.06
C ILE A 66 -13.58 -0.24 -0.19
N VAL A 67 -14.10 0.88 -0.65
CA VAL A 67 -15.08 1.67 0.12
C VAL A 67 -16.40 0.92 0.27
N PHE A 68 -16.84 0.21 -0.78
CA PHE A 68 -18.00 -0.66 -0.68
C PHE A 68 -17.83 -1.75 0.38
N GLU A 69 -16.69 -2.46 0.38
CA GLU A 69 -16.42 -3.49 1.39
C GLU A 69 -16.37 -2.91 2.80
N ALA A 70 -15.80 -1.73 2.98
CA ALA A 70 -15.78 -1.03 4.26
C ALA A 70 -17.20 -0.69 4.75
N TRP A 71 -18.04 -0.15 3.86
CA TRP A 71 -19.44 0.13 4.13
C TRP A 71 -20.21 -1.16 4.46
N LYS A 72 -20.06 -2.20 3.62
CA LYS A 72 -20.76 -3.48 3.77
C LYS A 72 -20.45 -4.13 5.12
N LYS A 73 -19.20 -4.10 5.53
CA LYS A 73 -18.71 -4.68 6.78
C LYS A 73 -18.87 -3.78 8.02
N GLY A 74 -19.39 -2.56 7.84
CA GLY A 74 -19.73 -1.65 8.93
C GLY A 74 -18.56 -0.93 9.58
N LEU A 75 -17.45 -0.69 8.86
CA LEU A 75 -16.35 0.12 9.39
C LEU A 75 -16.82 1.53 9.71
N LEU A 76 -16.24 2.14 10.76
CA LEU A 76 -16.44 3.56 11.08
C LEU A 76 -15.79 4.46 10.04
N TYR A 77 -14.53 4.13 9.70
CA TYR A 77 -13.69 4.91 8.82
C TYR A 77 -12.87 3.98 7.92
N THR A 78 -12.63 4.41 6.68
CA THR A 78 -11.69 3.73 5.79
C THR A 78 -10.83 4.73 5.03
N GLY A 79 -9.69 4.26 4.49
CA GLY A 79 -8.82 5.10 3.70
C GLY A 79 -8.03 4.34 2.66
N THR A 80 -8.01 4.88 1.44
CA THR A 80 -7.15 4.35 0.37
C THR A 80 -5.87 5.14 0.25
N ILE A 81 -4.85 4.46 -0.18
CA ILE A 81 -3.53 5.01 -0.42
C ILE A 81 -2.87 4.29 -1.59
N ASP A 82 -2.07 4.99 -2.37
CA ASP A 82 -1.34 4.37 -3.47
C ASP A 82 0.10 4.91 -3.56
N PHE A 83 1.04 4.08 -3.99
CA PHE A 83 2.41 4.53 -4.18
C PHE A 83 2.49 5.59 -5.28
N ASP A 84 3.15 6.71 -4.98
CA ASP A 84 3.55 7.77 -5.90
C ASP A 84 2.41 8.38 -6.75
N THR A 85 1.14 8.17 -6.37
CA THR A 85 -0.02 8.69 -7.13
C THR A 85 -1.20 9.03 -6.23
N LEU A 86 -2.00 10.01 -6.65
CA LEU A 86 -3.30 10.37 -6.07
C LEU A 86 -4.49 9.83 -6.89
N SER A 87 -4.25 8.95 -7.88
CA SER A 87 -5.28 8.50 -8.85
C SER A 87 -6.52 7.88 -8.19
N GLY A 88 -6.37 7.26 -7.01
CA GLY A 88 -7.49 6.66 -6.26
C GLY A 88 -8.32 7.64 -5.43
N VAL A 89 -7.88 8.89 -5.23
CA VAL A 89 -8.50 9.82 -4.26
C VAL A 89 -9.93 10.19 -4.64
N GLU A 90 -10.17 10.61 -5.88
CA GLU A 90 -11.51 11.06 -6.29
C GLU A 90 -12.54 9.94 -6.20
N GLU A 91 -12.21 8.73 -6.64
CA GLU A 91 -13.09 7.57 -6.56
C GLU A 91 -13.38 7.19 -5.10
N THR A 92 -12.39 7.26 -4.22
CA THR A 92 -12.57 7.03 -2.79
C THR A 92 -13.56 8.00 -2.19
N LEU A 93 -13.39 9.30 -2.45
CA LEU A 93 -14.27 10.35 -1.93
C LEU A 93 -15.69 10.22 -2.49
N LEU A 94 -15.82 9.92 -3.77
CA LEU A 94 -17.12 9.73 -4.43
C LEU A 94 -17.91 8.55 -3.81
N ALA A 95 -17.25 7.39 -3.66
CA ALA A 95 -17.85 6.23 -3.03
C ALA A 95 -18.24 6.50 -1.57
N GLY A 96 -17.35 7.16 -0.82
CA GLY A 96 -17.63 7.54 0.58
C GLY A 96 -18.86 8.43 0.71
N LYS A 97 -19.01 9.40 -0.21
CA LYS A 97 -20.18 10.29 -0.27
C LYS A 97 -21.47 9.51 -0.55
N PHE A 98 -21.46 8.62 -1.55
CA PHE A 98 -22.67 7.90 -1.96
C PHE A 98 -23.08 6.79 -0.98
N LEU A 99 -22.13 6.13 -0.36
CA LEU A 99 -22.37 5.06 0.62
C LEU A 99 -22.48 5.59 2.07
N GLU A 100 -22.35 6.91 2.27
CA GLU A 100 -22.43 7.56 3.58
C GLU A 100 -21.47 6.97 4.62
N ILE A 101 -20.24 6.68 4.18
CA ILE A 101 -19.13 6.29 5.05
C ILE A 101 -18.03 7.36 5.00
N LYS A 102 -17.43 7.64 6.17
CA LYS A 102 -16.30 8.59 6.23
C LYS A 102 -15.03 7.95 5.69
N VAL A 103 -14.45 8.61 4.69
CA VAL A 103 -13.28 8.10 3.97
C VAL A 103 -12.17 9.14 3.87
N ILE A 104 -10.93 8.67 3.69
CA ILE A 104 -9.79 9.49 3.28
C ILE A 104 -9.11 8.86 2.07
N GLY A 105 -8.59 9.71 1.19
CA GLY A 105 -7.71 9.29 0.10
C GLY A 105 -6.32 9.89 0.27
N GLY A 106 -5.31 9.22 -0.25
CA GLY A 106 -3.94 9.69 -0.14
C GLY A 106 -2.95 8.97 -1.04
N PHE A 107 -1.68 9.29 -0.86
CA PHE A 107 -0.54 8.60 -1.49
C PHE A 107 0.54 8.31 -0.47
N GLU A 108 1.40 7.35 -0.81
CA GLU A 108 2.62 7.01 -0.09
C GLU A 108 3.81 7.09 -1.04
N SER A 109 4.92 7.62 -0.59
CA SER A 109 6.15 7.69 -1.37
C SER A 109 7.37 7.44 -0.51
N ARG A 110 8.43 6.93 -1.14
CA ARG A 110 9.75 6.88 -0.51
C ARG A 110 10.46 8.20 -0.72
N VAL A 111 10.98 8.75 0.36
CA VAL A 111 11.62 10.06 0.40
C VAL A 111 12.96 9.98 1.10
N PHE A 112 13.89 10.87 0.78
CA PHE A 112 15.18 10.95 1.45
C PHE A 112 15.14 11.94 2.63
N LEU A 113 15.33 11.41 3.85
CA LEU A 113 15.39 12.16 5.11
C LEU A 113 16.86 12.39 5.49
N LYS A 114 17.37 13.58 5.19
CA LYS A 114 18.80 13.96 5.33
C LYS A 114 19.36 13.77 6.73
N GLU A 115 18.55 14.06 7.76
CA GLU A 115 18.94 13.97 9.17
C GLU A 115 19.22 12.53 9.62
N MET A 116 18.75 11.57 8.85
CA MET A 116 18.92 10.14 9.10
C MET A 116 19.63 9.41 7.97
N LYS A 117 20.41 10.13 7.15
CA LYS A 117 21.06 9.61 5.92
C LYS A 117 21.87 8.33 6.12
N ASP A 118 22.43 8.11 7.29
CA ASP A 118 23.29 6.98 7.62
C ASP A 118 22.56 5.86 8.38
N LYS A 119 21.22 6.01 8.62
CA LYS A 119 20.41 5.08 9.39
C LYS A 119 19.34 4.43 8.52
N VAL A 120 19.18 3.13 8.68
CA VAL A 120 18.00 2.43 8.14
C VAL A 120 16.80 2.79 9.03
N ILE A 121 15.74 3.34 8.41
CA ILE A 121 14.55 3.78 9.12
C ILE A 121 13.44 2.74 8.93
N ASN A 122 12.61 2.89 7.90
CA ASN A 122 11.49 2.00 7.61
C ASN A 122 11.52 1.47 6.15
N SER A 123 12.61 1.72 5.42
CA SER A 123 12.90 1.07 4.15
C SER A 123 14.09 0.13 4.33
N PRO A 124 13.91 -1.21 4.32
CA PRO A 124 14.97 -2.16 4.66
C PRO A 124 16.20 -2.05 3.76
N ASN A 125 17.39 -2.00 4.38
CA ASN A 125 18.69 -1.87 3.69
C ASN A 125 18.87 -0.58 2.86
N GLU A 126 18.05 0.44 3.08
CA GLU A 126 18.11 1.73 2.38
C GLU A 126 18.28 2.87 3.42
N PRO A 127 19.51 3.20 3.83
CA PRO A 127 19.75 4.29 4.79
C PRO A 127 19.22 5.64 4.30
N GLY A 128 18.63 6.40 5.20
CA GLY A 128 18.04 7.71 4.91
C GLY A 128 16.70 7.66 4.18
N ILE A 129 16.24 6.50 3.74
CA ILE A 129 14.96 6.39 3.03
C ILE A 129 13.83 6.15 4.03
N PHE A 130 12.81 6.99 3.89
CA PHE A 130 11.62 7.01 4.74
C PHE A 130 10.34 6.89 3.91
N TYR A 131 9.38 6.07 4.36
CA TYR A 131 8.04 6.04 3.79
C TYR A 131 7.23 7.21 4.36
N LEU A 132 6.80 8.11 3.49
CA LEU A 132 6.01 9.28 3.83
C LEU A 132 4.65 9.22 3.15
N CYS A 133 3.59 9.47 3.91
CA CYS A 133 2.22 9.52 3.39
C CYS A 133 1.70 10.96 3.35
N GLY A 134 0.94 11.27 2.31
CA GLY A 134 0.03 12.39 2.29
C GLY A 134 -1.40 11.86 2.31
N LYS A 135 -2.22 12.25 3.27
CA LYS A 135 -3.59 11.75 3.43
C LYS A 135 -4.60 12.88 3.57
N GLY A 136 -5.89 12.57 3.37
CA GLY A 136 -6.99 13.52 3.58
C GLY A 136 -7.14 14.56 2.47
N PHE A 137 -6.63 14.30 1.28
CA PHE A 137 -6.88 15.15 0.12
C PHE A 137 -8.37 15.24 -0.19
N LYS A 138 -8.84 16.45 -0.51
CA LYS A 138 -10.25 16.69 -0.87
C LYS A 138 -10.51 16.54 -2.37
N LYS A 139 -9.48 16.63 -3.20
CA LYS A 139 -9.51 16.52 -4.67
C LYS A 139 -8.13 16.18 -5.20
N PHE A 140 -8.07 15.71 -6.45
CA PHE A 140 -6.83 15.64 -7.19
C PHE A 140 -6.37 17.06 -7.56
N PRO A 141 -5.07 17.37 -7.57
CA PRO A 141 -4.57 18.68 -8.04
C PRO A 141 -5.01 18.99 -9.46
N GLU A 142 -5.27 20.26 -9.73
CA GLU A 142 -5.66 20.72 -11.08
C GLU A 142 -4.55 20.42 -12.08
N LYS A 143 -4.95 19.92 -13.26
CA LYS A 143 -4.02 19.58 -14.33
C LYS A 143 -3.13 20.78 -14.65
N ASP A 144 -1.84 20.51 -14.89
CA ASP A 144 -0.78 21.48 -15.17
C ASP A 144 -0.41 22.45 -14.03
N SER A 145 -1.06 22.33 -12.85
CA SER A 145 -0.62 23.03 -11.64
C SER A 145 0.77 22.56 -11.19
N LYS A 146 1.42 23.33 -10.30
CA LYS A 146 2.71 22.92 -9.71
C LYS A 146 2.58 21.62 -8.92
N GLU A 147 1.49 21.48 -8.20
CA GLU A 147 1.15 20.30 -7.41
C GLU A 147 0.95 19.08 -8.31
N TRP A 148 0.18 19.22 -9.38
CA TRP A 148 -0.02 18.15 -10.37
C TRP A 148 1.32 17.69 -10.98
N LYS A 149 2.14 18.65 -11.46
CA LYS A 149 3.46 18.34 -12.03
C LYS A 149 4.38 17.66 -11.05
N PHE A 150 4.29 17.99 -9.77
CA PHE A 150 5.06 17.33 -8.72
C PHE A 150 4.68 15.86 -8.57
N PHE A 151 3.38 15.54 -8.49
CA PHE A 151 2.92 14.16 -8.36
C PHE A 151 3.20 13.35 -9.64
N GLU A 152 3.05 13.93 -10.82
CA GLU A 152 3.47 13.29 -12.07
C GLU A 152 4.98 13.01 -12.12
N ASN A 153 5.79 13.87 -11.52
CA ASN A 153 7.23 13.63 -11.42
C ASN A 153 7.56 12.49 -10.44
N LEU A 154 6.83 12.34 -9.33
CA LEU A 154 6.99 11.18 -8.44
C LEU A 154 6.73 9.87 -9.19
N LYS A 155 5.61 9.81 -9.91
CA LYS A 155 5.27 8.67 -10.76
C LYS A 155 6.36 8.37 -11.79
N LYS A 156 6.89 9.41 -12.45
CA LYS A 156 7.97 9.27 -13.43
C LYS A 156 9.25 8.70 -12.81
N ILE A 157 9.65 9.16 -11.64
CA ILE A 157 10.82 8.64 -10.90
C ILE A 157 10.64 7.13 -10.63
N ALA A 158 9.45 6.71 -10.16
CA ALA A 158 9.14 5.30 -9.94
C ALA A 158 9.17 4.49 -11.24
N GLN A 159 8.61 5.02 -12.34
CA GLN A 159 8.65 4.39 -13.65
C GLN A 159 10.08 4.21 -14.18
N ASP A 160 10.92 5.23 -14.07
CA ASP A 160 12.31 5.16 -14.55
C ASP A 160 13.14 4.17 -13.74
N ARG A 161 12.89 4.07 -12.45
CA ARG A 161 13.48 3.02 -11.60
C ARG A 161 13.01 1.62 -12.03
N ASN A 162 11.73 1.43 -12.31
CA ASN A 162 11.17 0.16 -12.77
C ASN A 162 11.80 -0.30 -14.10
N LYS A 163 12.05 0.61 -15.03
CA LYS A 163 12.77 0.31 -16.29
C LYS A 163 14.18 -0.18 -16.02
N LYS A 164 14.93 0.48 -15.12
CA LYS A 164 16.27 0.02 -14.71
C LYS A 164 16.25 -1.40 -14.12
N VAL A 165 15.22 -1.71 -13.31
CA VAL A 165 15.03 -3.06 -12.76
C VAL A 165 14.79 -4.07 -13.88
N ILE A 166 13.91 -3.77 -14.83
CA ILE A 166 13.59 -4.63 -15.97
C ILE A 166 14.82 -4.87 -16.85
N ASP A 167 15.57 -3.82 -17.18
CA ASP A 167 16.79 -3.95 -17.99
C ASP A 167 17.79 -4.93 -17.35
N LYS A 168 17.99 -4.82 -16.03
CA LYS A 168 18.87 -5.72 -15.30
C LYS A 168 18.36 -7.17 -15.29
N ILE A 169 17.06 -7.38 -15.06
CA ILE A 169 16.48 -8.72 -15.04
C ILE A 169 16.49 -9.31 -16.46
N ASN A 170 16.16 -8.53 -17.49
CA ASN A 170 16.21 -8.97 -18.90
C ASN A 170 17.64 -9.42 -19.34
N ASN A 171 18.67 -8.79 -18.77
CA ASN A 171 20.05 -9.21 -19.01
C ASN A 171 20.41 -10.52 -18.28
N TYR A 172 19.76 -10.79 -17.15
CA TYR A 172 19.94 -12.01 -16.36
C TYR A 172 19.11 -13.18 -16.92
N LEU A 173 17.84 -12.95 -17.24
CA LEU A 173 16.90 -13.93 -17.76
C LEU A 173 16.93 -13.91 -19.30
N SER A 174 17.92 -14.55 -19.91
CA SER A 174 18.12 -14.52 -21.37
C SER A 174 16.94 -15.06 -22.19
N GLU A 175 16.22 -16.05 -21.66
CA GLU A 175 15.12 -16.74 -22.35
C GLU A 175 13.76 -16.02 -22.19
N VAL A 176 13.57 -15.23 -21.13
CA VAL A 176 12.32 -14.53 -20.82
C VAL A 176 12.61 -13.05 -20.63
N LYS A 177 12.28 -12.26 -21.64
CA LYS A 177 12.40 -10.78 -21.59
C LYS A 177 11.04 -10.14 -21.65
N ILE A 178 10.86 -9.07 -20.89
CA ILE A 178 9.62 -8.26 -20.91
C ILE A 178 9.92 -6.85 -21.41
N ASP A 179 8.93 -6.22 -22.05
CA ASP A 179 8.91 -4.81 -22.38
C ASP A 179 8.08 -4.04 -21.37
N TYR A 180 8.57 -2.89 -20.94
CA TYR A 180 7.89 -2.06 -19.94
C TYR A 180 6.50 -1.59 -20.40
N LYS A 181 6.36 -1.19 -21.70
CA LYS A 181 5.11 -0.65 -22.22
C LYS A 181 4.11 -1.74 -22.58
N GLU A 182 4.61 -2.82 -23.18
CA GLU A 182 3.75 -3.88 -23.71
C GLU A 182 3.35 -4.91 -22.64
N ASP A 183 4.26 -5.24 -21.72
CA ASP A 183 4.03 -6.32 -20.76
C ASP A 183 3.70 -5.82 -19.33
N VAL A 184 4.11 -4.60 -18.95
CA VAL A 184 3.96 -4.11 -17.55
C VAL A 184 2.90 -3.03 -17.40
N LEU A 185 2.91 -1.99 -18.25
CA LEU A 185 1.93 -0.90 -18.15
C LEU A 185 0.46 -1.36 -18.24
N PRO A 186 0.09 -2.34 -19.08
CA PRO A 186 -1.30 -2.80 -19.17
C PRO A 186 -1.81 -3.49 -17.89
N LEU A 187 -0.93 -3.83 -16.95
CA LEU A 187 -1.31 -4.48 -15.69
C LEU A 187 -1.81 -3.50 -14.62
N THR A 188 -1.84 -2.20 -14.90
CA THR A 188 -2.32 -1.15 -13.99
C THR A 188 -3.17 -0.11 -14.74
N PRO A 189 -4.28 0.39 -14.14
CA PRO A 189 -5.16 1.34 -14.84
C PRO A 189 -4.61 2.77 -14.93
N SER A 190 -3.53 3.10 -14.23
CA SER A 190 -3.01 4.47 -14.07
C SER A 190 -1.55 4.65 -14.48
N GLU A 191 -1.01 3.71 -15.26
CA GLU A 191 0.41 3.72 -15.69
C GLU A 191 1.39 3.85 -14.52
N ASN A 192 1.03 3.28 -13.38
CA ASN A 192 1.82 3.33 -12.14
C ASN A 192 2.17 1.93 -11.62
N PRO A 193 2.91 1.11 -12.39
CA PRO A 193 3.27 -0.22 -11.98
C PRO A 193 4.30 -0.22 -10.85
N THR A 194 4.20 -1.22 -10.00
CA THR A 194 5.17 -1.49 -8.93
C THR A 194 6.03 -2.70 -9.28
N GLU A 195 7.02 -3.01 -8.44
CA GLU A 195 7.82 -4.24 -8.55
C GLU A 195 6.95 -5.51 -8.69
N ARG A 196 5.75 -5.52 -8.09
CA ARG A 196 4.84 -6.67 -8.16
C ARG A 196 4.25 -6.87 -9.56
N HIS A 197 3.97 -5.78 -10.27
CA HIS A 197 3.54 -5.85 -11.66
C HIS A 197 4.67 -6.34 -12.58
N ILE A 198 5.92 -5.95 -12.29
CA ILE A 198 7.09 -6.47 -13.01
C ILE A 198 7.19 -7.99 -12.86
N ILE A 199 7.04 -8.51 -11.64
CA ILE A 199 7.07 -9.95 -11.39
C ILE A 199 5.89 -10.65 -12.07
N LEU A 200 4.69 -10.08 -12.00
CA LEU A 200 3.52 -10.61 -12.69
C LEU A 200 3.74 -10.67 -14.22
N ALA A 201 4.38 -9.63 -14.80
CA ALA A 201 4.72 -9.61 -16.23
C ALA A 201 5.70 -10.74 -16.59
N TYR A 202 6.77 -10.94 -15.80
CA TYR A 202 7.70 -12.06 -16.02
C TYR A 202 7.02 -13.41 -15.88
N TYR A 203 6.16 -13.58 -14.90
CA TYR A 203 5.38 -14.80 -14.72
C TYR A 203 4.48 -15.08 -15.95
N ILE A 204 3.68 -14.10 -16.37
CA ILE A 204 2.79 -14.25 -17.55
C ILE A 204 3.61 -14.55 -18.80
N LYS A 205 4.69 -13.82 -19.03
CA LYS A 205 5.56 -13.99 -20.20
C LYS A 205 6.22 -15.37 -20.22
N SER A 206 6.74 -15.82 -19.09
CA SER A 206 7.35 -17.15 -18.98
C SER A 206 6.33 -18.27 -19.20
N LYS A 207 5.11 -18.15 -18.62
CA LYS A 207 4.03 -19.13 -18.80
C LYS A 207 3.65 -19.28 -20.28
N ASN A 208 3.54 -18.14 -20.99
CA ASN A 208 3.15 -18.11 -22.39
C ASN A 208 4.26 -18.61 -23.34
N ASN A 209 5.53 -18.27 -23.05
CA ASN A 209 6.63 -18.55 -23.97
C ASN A 209 7.27 -19.92 -23.75
N LEU A 210 7.32 -20.41 -22.51
CA LEU A 210 8.07 -21.63 -22.16
C LEU A 210 7.18 -22.89 -22.11
N CYS A 211 5.85 -22.74 -21.97
CA CYS A 211 4.90 -23.84 -21.90
C CYS A 211 5.35 -24.96 -20.92
N GLU A 212 5.71 -26.13 -21.43
CA GLU A 212 6.14 -27.29 -20.62
C GLU A 212 7.47 -27.05 -19.85
N LYS A 213 8.33 -26.13 -20.35
CA LYS A 213 9.59 -25.78 -19.70
C LYS A 213 9.44 -24.75 -18.58
N PHE A 214 8.25 -24.26 -18.29
CA PHE A 214 8.00 -23.21 -17.32
C PHE A 214 8.57 -23.54 -15.93
N TYR A 215 8.29 -24.71 -15.42
CA TYR A 215 8.76 -25.12 -14.10
C TYR A 215 10.26 -25.40 -14.05
N ASP A 216 10.82 -25.97 -15.12
CA ASP A 216 12.26 -26.22 -15.22
C ASP A 216 13.04 -24.88 -15.22
N PHE A 217 12.56 -23.90 -15.96
CA PHE A 217 13.11 -22.55 -15.99
C PHE A 217 13.10 -21.89 -14.61
N TRP A 218 11.95 -21.88 -13.92
CA TRP A 218 11.87 -21.26 -12.60
C TRP A 218 12.63 -22.07 -11.54
N SER A 219 12.74 -23.38 -11.66
CA SER A 219 13.57 -24.22 -10.80
C SER A 219 15.04 -23.78 -10.85
N GLU A 220 15.56 -23.60 -12.05
CA GLU A 220 16.94 -23.13 -12.25
C GLU A 220 17.14 -21.70 -11.72
N VAL A 221 16.26 -20.77 -12.07
CA VAL A 221 16.34 -19.35 -11.65
C VAL A 221 16.26 -19.19 -10.15
N LEU A 222 15.35 -19.90 -9.51
CA LEU A 222 15.08 -19.77 -8.07
C LEU A 222 15.99 -20.64 -7.22
N ASN A 223 16.59 -21.67 -7.81
CA ASN A 223 17.29 -22.76 -7.13
C ASN A 223 16.36 -23.47 -6.11
N ILE A 224 15.18 -23.86 -6.59
CA ILE A 224 14.14 -24.57 -5.86
C ILE A 224 13.69 -25.75 -6.72
N GLU A 225 13.45 -26.92 -6.12
CA GLU A 225 12.97 -28.11 -6.83
C GLU A 225 11.67 -27.82 -7.59
N LYS A 226 11.57 -28.36 -8.80
CA LYS A 226 10.43 -28.15 -9.73
C LYS A 226 9.10 -28.47 -9.09
N GLU A 227 9.01 -29.61 -8.42
CA GLU A 227 7.80 -30.08 -7.74
C GLU A 227 7.36 -29.11 -6.64
N LYS A 228 8.32 -28.48 -5.97
CA LYS A 228 8.03 -27.48 -4.94
C LYS A 228 7.52 -26.16 -5.52
N ILE A 229 7.98 -25.75 -6.69
CA ILE A 229 7.45 -24.58 -7.40
C ILE A 229 6.03 -24.83 -7.84
N GLU A 230 5.75 -26.02 -8.39
CA GLU A 230 4.41 -26.44 -8.79
C GLU A 230 3.45 -26.49 -7.60
N GLU A 231 3.89 -27.04 -6.46
CA GLU A 231 3.12 -27.03 -5.21
C GLU A 231 2.78 -25.60 -4.77
N ILE A 232 3.78 -24.70 -4.70
CA ILE A 232 3.59 -23.29 -4.30
C ILE A 232 2.63 -22.59 -5.26
N GLU A 233 2.76 -22.78 -6.57
CA GLU A 233 1.85 -22.18 -7.57
C GLU A 233 0.41 -22.63 -7.36
N ASN A 234 0.19 -23.94 -7.16
CA ASN A 234 -1.14 -24.52 -7.00
C ASN A 234 -1.80 -24.15 -5.68
N GLU A 235 -1.03 -24.10 -4.59
CA GLU A 235 -1.54 -23.74 -3.27
C GLU A 235 -1.74 -22.23 -3.13
N ASN A 236 -0.78 -21.45 -3.63
CA ASN A 236 -0.76 -19.99 -3.43
C ASN A 236 0.17 -19.28 -4.44
N ILE A 237 -0.34 -18.98 -5.60
CA ILE A 237 0.39 -18.29 -6.68
C ILE A 237 1.06 -16.98 -6.20
N SER A 238 0.46 -16.28 -5.26
CA SER A 238 1.03 -15.03 -4.75
C SER A 238 2.26 -15.24 -3.89
N GLN A 239 2.41 -16.42 -3.29
CA GLN A 239 3.64 -16.81 -2.62
C GLN A 239 4.75 -17.05 -3.65
N LEU A 240 4.45 -17.66 -4.78
CA LEU A 240 5.41 -17.82 -5.87
C LEU A 240 5.90 -16.44 -6.38
N TYR A 241 4.98 -15.49 -6.57
CA TYR A 241 5.36 -14.12 -6.95
C TYR A 241 6.30 -13.46 -5.93
N GLU A 242 6.07 -13.67 -4.64
CA GLU A 242 6.93 -13.11 -3.61
C GLU A 242 8.33 -13.79 -3.61
N VAL A 243 8.40 -15.11 -3.82
CA VAL A 243 9.66 -15.85 -3.96
C VAL A 243 10.45 -15.32 -5.15
N ILE A 244 9.82 -15.18 -6.32
CA ILE A 244 10.45 -14.61 -7.52
C ILE A 244 10.93 -13.17 -7.25
N ARG A 245 10.10 -12.35 -6.59
CA ARG A 245 10.45 -10.97 -6.24
C ARG A 245 11.66 -10.88 -5.32
N GLN A 246 11.72 -11.70 -4.28
CA GLN A 246 12.86 -11.75 -3.36
C GLN A 246 14.15 -12.13 -4.10
N LYS A 247 14.08 -13.14 -4.98
CA LYS A 247 15.22 -13.61 -5.74
C LYS A 247 15.71 -12.60 -6.77
N LEU A 248 14.80 -11.97 -7.53
CA LEU A 248 15.17 -11.14 -8.67
C LEU A 248 15.36 -9.66 -8.35
N ILE A 249 14.55 -9.07 -7.45
CA ILE A 249 14.49 -7.61 -7.29
C ILE A 249 15.11 -7.13 -5.98
N LYS A 250 15.01 -7.92 -4.90
CA LYS A 250 15.46 -7.48 -3.58
C LYS A 250 16.99 -7.51 -3.45
N PHE A 251 17.49 -6.92 -2.37
CA PHE A 251 18.93 -6.84 -2.11
C PHE A 251 19.64 -8.18 -2.35
N GLY A 252 20.67 -8.15 -3.16
CA GLY A 252 21.39 -9.33 -3.62
C GLY A 252 20.84 -9.99 -4.89
N GLY A 253 19.65 -9.61 -5.38
CA GLY A 253 19.10 -10.10 -6.65
C GLY A 253 19.66 -9.38 -7.86
N PRO A 254 19.62 -10.01 -9.05
CA PRO A 254 20.18 -9.45 -10.28
C PRO A 254 19.52 -8.13 -10.72
N GLY A 255 18.24 -7.95 -10.46
CA GLY A 255 17.47 -6.74 -10.75
C GLY A 255 17.58 -5.67 -9.67
N TYR A 256 18.31 -5.91 -8.57
CA TYR A 256 18.44 -4.92 -7.52
C TYR A 256 19.09 -3.63 -8.05
N VAL A 257 18.37 -2.52 -7.90
CA VAL A 257 18.89 -1.17 -8.16
C VAL A 257 19.23 -0.56 -6.80
N LYS A 258 20.54 -0.39 -6.53
CA LYS A 258 20.97 0.27 -5.31
C LYS A 258 20.42 1.69 -5.32
N PRO A 259 19.64 2.10 -4.31
CA PRO A 259 19.11 3.42 -4.24
C PRO A 259 20.24 4.42 -3.94
N GLU A 260 20.25 5.52 -4.69
CA GLU A 260 21.03 6.70 -4.36
C GLU A 260 20.10 7.76 -3.78
N SER A 261 20.60 8.64 -2.94
CA SER A 261 19.81 9.73 -2.33
C SER A 261 19.14 10.63 -3.39
N SER A 262 19.74 10.73 -4.57
CA SER A 262 19.23 11.46 -5.73
C SER A 262 18.05 10.76 -6.44
N ASP A 263 17.85 9.47 -6.21
CA ASP A 263 16.75 8.69 -6.81
C ASP A 263 15.41 8.91 -6.06
N PHE A 264 15.42 9.63 -4.94
CA PHE A 264 14.26 9.91 -4.13
C PHE A 264 14.04 11.40 -3.92
N PRO A 265 12.79 11.88 -3.91
CA PRO A 265 12.51 13.26 -3.57
C PRO A 265 12.91 13.55 -2.12
N LEU A 266 13.26 14.80 -1.85
CA LEU A 266 13.60 15.22 -0.49
C LEU A 266 12.36 15.23 0.39
N PHE A 267 12.49 14.73 1.62
CA PHE A 267 11.42 14.69 2.62
C PHE A 267 10.71 16.04 2.77
N ASP A 268 11.47 17.12 2.95
CA ASP A 268 10.91 18.46 3.17
C ASP A 268 10.12 18.98 1.96
N ASP A 269 10.54 18.64 0.74
CA ASP A 269 9.86 19.08 -0.47
C ASP A 269 8.52 18.35 -0.63
N VAL A 270 8.48 17.04 -0.32
CA VAL A 270 7.24 16.26 -0.36
C VAL A 270 6.27 16.76 0.72
N VAL A 271 6.73 17.01 1.96
CA VAL A 271 5.89 17.58 3.03
C VAL A 271 5.28 18.92 2.62
N LYS A 272 6.08 19.83 2.07
CA LYS A 272 5.59 21.13 1.55
C LYS A 272 4.53 20.94 0.48
N MET A 273 4.74 19.98 -0.42
CA MET A 273 3.82 19.73 -1.52
C MET A 273 2.51 19.10 -1.06
N ILE A 274 2.56 18.16 -0.09
CA ILE A 274 1.37 17.60 0.54
C ILE A 274 0.48 18.73 1.11
N VAL A 275 1.08 19.63 1.88
CA VAL A 275 0.35 20.75 2.50
C VAL A 275 -0.23 21.69 1.42
N LYS A 276 0.53 22.05 0.39
CA LYS A 276 0.06 22.91 -0.71
C LYS A 276 -1.09 22.28 -1.49
N ALA A 277 -1.06 20.97 -1.68
CA ALA A 277 -2.12 20.23 -2.35
C ALA A 277 -3.36 19.97 -1.45
N GLY A 278 -3.34 20.47 -0.21
CA GLY A 278 -4.46 20.32 0.73
C GLY A 278 -4.53 18.98 1.45
N GLY A 279 -3.44 18.22 1.45
CA GLY A 279 -3.27 16.98 2.22
C GLY A 279 -2.63 17.23 3.59
N ILE A 280 -2.63 16.20 4.41
CA ILE A 280 -2.01 16.16 5.74
C ILE A 280 -0.78 15.25 5.67
N PRO A 281 0.44 15.75 6.02
CA PRO A 281 1.64 14.94 6.07
C PRO A 281 1.58 13.94 7.24
N ILE A 282 1.73 12.65 6.93
CA ILE A 282 1.65 11.53 7.87
C ILE A 282 2.94 10.70 7.72
N GLY A 283 3.68 10.54 8.81
CA GLY A 283 4.82 9.65 8.85
C GLY A 283 4.40 8.19 8.91
N THR A 284 5.36 7.28 8.76
CA THR A 284 5.13 5.84 8.96
C THR A 284 6.07 5.32 10.03
N TRP A 285 5.64 4.30 10.75
CA TRP A 285 6.46 3.51 11.66
C TRP A 285 6.11 2.03 11.48
N LEU A 286 7.11 1.15 11.40
CA LEU A 286 6.89 -0.27 11.11
C LEU A 286 6.89 -1.14 12.38
N ASP A 287 8.06 -1.30 13.03
CA ASP A 287 8.18 -2.25 14.13
C ASP A 287 9.30 -1.95 15.14
N GLY A 288 10.03 -0.86 14.96
CA GLY A 288 11.09 -0.43 15.86
C GLY A 288 12.35 -1.31 15.87
N THR A 289 12.50 -2.23 14.93
CA THR A 289 13.69 -3.10 14.84
C THR A 289 14.87 -2.41 14.17
N ASN A 290 14.62 -1.52 13.23
CA ASN A 290 15.64 -0.73 12.56
C ASN A 290 16.17 0.39 13.45
N GLU A 291 17.42 0.80 13.20
CA GLU A 291 18.10 1.83 14.01
C GLU A 291 17.31 3.14 14.08
N GLY A 292 16.74 3.58 12.94
CA GLY A 292 16.00 4.82 12.85
C GLY A 292 14.67 4.84 13.60
N GLU A 293 14.10 3.67 13.95
CA GLU A 293 12.84 3.54 14.67
C GLU A 293 12.99 3.18 16.15
N ARG A 294 14.18 2.74 16.60
CA ARG A 294 14.43 2.26 17.99
C ARG A 294 14.17 3.29 19.05
N ASN A 295 14.36 4.56 18.75
CA ASN A 295 14.08 5.65 19.66
C ASN A 295 12.83 6.43 19.21
N PRO A 296 11.62 6.05 19.67
CA PRO A 296 10.40 6.72 19.29
C PRO A 296 10.35 8.21 19.65
N GLU A 297 10.91 8.59 20.80
CA GLU A 297 10.93 9.98 21.28
C GLU A 297 11.66 10.90 20.28
N PHE A 298 12.90 10.52 19.93
CA PHE A 298 13.69 11.23 18.93
C PHE A 298 13.01 11.27 17.55
N LEU A 299 12.49 10.13 17.09
CA LEU A 299 11.82 10.07 15.79
C LEU A 299 10.60 10.99 15.75
N ILE A 300 9.74 10.95 16.78
CA ILE A 300 8.53 11.77 16.85
C ILE A 300 8.87 13.27 16.91
N GLU A 301 9.89 13.66 17.68
CA GLU A 301 10.36 15.05 17.75
C GLU A 301 10.82 15.52 16.37
N LEU A 302 11.70 14.78 15.72
CA LEU A 302 12.18 15.09 14.38
C LEU A 302 11.02 15.21 13.37
N LEU A 303 10.09 14.26 13.38
CA LEU A 303 8.94 14.29 12.47
C LEU A 303 8.02 15.49 12.73
N LYS A 304 7.80 15.88 13.99
CA LYS A 304 7.05 17.09 14.34
C LYS A 304 7.73 18.36 13.83
N GLU A 305 9.03 18.50 14.04
CA GLU A 305 9.82 19.62 13.52
C GLU A 305 9.72 19.73 11.99
N LYS A 306 9.67 18.58 11.30
CA LYS A 306 9.48 18.46 9.85
C LYS A 306 8.03 18.69 9.38
N GLY A 307 7.09 18.97 10.28
CA GLY A 307 5.71 19.29 9.94
C GLY A 307 4.76 18.10 9.82
N ILE A 308 5.18 16.90 10.23
CA ILE A 308 4.30 15.71 10.29
C ILE A 308 3.23 15.91 11.36
N LYS A 309 1.98 15.54 11.02
CA LYS A 309 0.80 15.74 11.86
C LYS A 309 0.28 14.48 12.53
N GLY A 310 0.71 13.33 12.08
CA GLY A 310 0.35 12.02 12.61
C GLY A 310 1.23 10.92 12.05
N ILE A 311 1.09 9.72 12.56
CA ILE A 311 1.84 8.54 12.09
C ILE A 311 0.87 7.45 11.70
N THR A 312 1.15 6.72 10.63
CA THR A 312 0.44 5.52 10.24
C THR A 312 1.25 4.28 10.58
N ILE A 313 0.59 3.25 11.09
CA ILE A 313 1.19 1.95 11.40
C ILE A 313 0.40 0.82 10.76
N ILE A 314 1.05 -0.32 10.62
CA ILE A 314 0.43 -1.58 10.19
C ILE A 314 0.55 -2.55 11.37
N PRO A 315 -0.44 -2.61 12.28
CA PRO A 315 -0.30 -3.34 13.53
C PRO A 315 -0.03 -4.83 13.35
N GLU A 316 -0.57 -5.47 12.30
CA GLU A 316 -0.35 -6.87 11.97
C GLU A 316 1.15 -7.21 11.89
N ARG A 317 2.00 -6.30 11.43
CA ARG A 317 3.46 -6.49 11.34
C ARG A 317 4.13 -6.72 12.70
N ASN A 318 3.44 -6.35 13.79
CA ASN A 318 3.99 -6.41 15.14
C ASN A 318 3.46 -7.60 15.96
N TRP A 319 2.20 -8.01 15.74
CA TRP A 319 1.58 -9.05 16.55
C TRP A 319 1.38 -10.39 15.82
N ASN A 320 1.18 -10.38 14.49
CA ASN A 320 0.91 -11.58 13.69
C ASN A 320 2.22 -12.21 13.18
N ILE A 321 3.03 -12.71 14.11
CA ILE A 321 4.36 -13.25 13.86
C ILE A 321 4.45 -14.64 14.48
N ASN A 322 4.91 -15.62 13.70
CA ASN A 322 5.00 -17.03 14.12
C ASN A 322 6.14 -17.25 15.12
N ASP A 323 7.28 -16.60 14.93
CA ASP A 323 8.39 -16.68 15.89
C ASP A 323 8.05 -15.91 17.18
N LYS A 324 7.98 -16.63 18.29
CA LYS A 324 7.58 -16.08 19.58
C LYS A 324 8.51 -14.98 20.08
N ARG A 325 9.83 -15.16 19.90
CA ARG A 325 10.83 -14.18 20.36
C ARG A 325 10.77 -12.90 19.54
N GLU A 326 10.64 -13.03 18.23
CA GLU A 326 10.46 -11.89 17.35
C GLU A 326 9.15 -11.14 17.67
N LYS A 327 8.04 -11.87 17.88
CA LYS A 327 6.76 -11.29 18.28
C LYS A 327 6.89 -10.50 19.60
N GLU A 328 7.49 -11.07 20.62
CA GLU A 328 7.70 -10.39 21.92
C GLU A 328 8.47 -9.07 21.77
N ILE A 329 9.54 -9.08 20.96
CA ILE A 329 10.33 -7.88 20.69
C ILE A 329 9.48 -6.80 20.00
N LYS A 330 8.76 -7.18 18.93
CA LYS A 330 7.99 -6.22 18.13
C LYS A 330 6.77 -5.69 18.89
N VAL A 331 6.08 -6.52 19.66
CA VAL A 331 4.98 -6.08 20.53
C VAL A 331 5.49 -5.09 21.59
N LYS A 332 6.63 -5.38 22.22
CA LYS A 332 7.24 -4.45 23.19
C LYS A 332 7.64 -3.12 22.54
N ASN A 333 8.16 -3.15 21.29
CA ASN A 333 8.47 -1.95 20.55
C ASN A 333 7.21 -1.16 20.21
N LEU A 334 6.13 -1.84 19.78
CA LEU A 334 4.83 -1.23 19.52
C LEU A 334 4.28 -0.52 20.76
N ASP A 335 4.31 -1.20 21.91
CA ASP A 335 3.83 -0.63 23.18
C ASP A 335 4.62 0.65 23.54
N LYS A 336 5.95 0.58 23.48
CA LYS A 336 6.81 1.74 23.73
C LYS A 336 6.52 2.90 22.75
N PHE A 337 6.34 2.57 21.47
CA PHE A 337 6.02 3.56 20.44
C PHE A 337 4.66 4.23 20.71
N MET A 338 3.63 3.43 20.99
CA MET A 338 2.28 3.94 21.25
C MET A 338 2.22 4.80 22.53
N GLU A 339 2.85 4.36 23.61
CA GLU A 339 2.96 5.13 24.86
C GLU A 339 3.65 6.48 24.63
N THR A 340 4.72 6.47 23.82
CA THR A 340 5.42 7.72 23.45
C THR A 340 4.53 8.63 22.61
N CYS A 341 3.82 8.11 21.62
CA CYS A 341 2.88 8.89 20.82
C CYS A 341 1.76 9.52 21.68
N ILE A 342 1.19 8.77 22.62
CA ILE A 342 0.17 9.25 23.55
C ILE A 342 0.74 10.38 24.42
N LYS A 343 1.90 10.16 25.05
CA LYS A 343 2.59 11.15 25.89
C LYS A 343 2.88 12.44 25.13
N MET A 344 3.32 12.32 23.88
CA MET A 344 3.69 13.45 23.03
C MET A 344 2.53 14.03 22.23
N ASN A 345 1.31 13.57 22.40
CA ASN A 345 0.14 13.97 21.61
C ASN A 345 0.37 13.87 20.09
N MET A 346 1.00 12.78 19.63
CA MET A 346 1.19 12.47 18.22
C MET A 346 0.07 11.52 17.77
N PRO A 347 -0.87 11.96 16.92
CA PRO A 347 -1.95 11.09 16.44
C PRO A 347 -1.41 9.86 15.71
N VAL A 348 -2.00 8.70 15.96
CA VAL A 348 -1.65 7.45 15.26
C VAL A 348 -2.90 6.87 14.61
N ILE A 349 -2.80 6.58 13.32
CA ILE A 349 -3.80 5.86 12.55
C ILE A 349 -3.24 4.51 12.11
N CYS A 350 -4.09 3.56 11.79
CA CYS A 350 -3.65 2.22 11.41
C CYS A 350 -4.35 1.72 10.15
N GLY A 351 -3.74 0.74 9.52
CA GLY A 351 -4.30 0.03 8.38
C GLY A 351 -3.60 -1.29 8.10
N THR A 352 -3.94 -1.90 6.98
CA THR A 352 -3.53 -3.27 6.64
C THR A 352 -2.74 -3.39 5.34
N GLU A 353 -2.54 -2.28 4.63
CA GLU A 353 -1.89 -2.18 3.31
C GLU A 353 -2.63 -2.93 2.19
N MET A 354 -2.95 -4.21 2.34
CA MET A 354 -3.51 -5.10 1.30
C MET A 354 -2.70 -5.15 -0.01
N ASN A 355 -1.42 -4.81 0.05
CA ASN A 355 -0.50 -4.86 -1.09
C ASN A 355 0.31 -6.16 -1.16
N ARG A 356 0.05 -7.11 -0.26
CA ARG A 356 0.64 -8.44 -0.20
C ARG A 356 -0.43 -9.46 0.13
N TYR A 357 -0.34 -10.64 -0.50
CA TYR A 357 -1.26 -11.75 -0.23
C TYR A 357 -1.28 -12.11 1.26
N GLY A 358 -2.47 -12.45 1.73
CA GLY A 358 -2.71 -12.86 3.13
C GLY A 358 -2.94 -11.69 4.09
N GLN A 359 -2.69 -10.46 3.70
CA GLN A 359 -3.04 -9.31 4.53
C GLN A 359 -4.56 -9.18 4.67
N PRO A 360 -5.08 -9.01 5.89
CA PRO A 360 -6.52 -8.92 6.13
C PRO A 360 -7.08 -7.57 5.62
N PHE A 361 -8.38 -7.55 5.33
CA PHE A 361 -9.07 -6.30 5.02
C PHE A 361 -9.18 -5.37 6.25
N VAL A 362 -9.31 -5.95 7.43
CA VAL A 362 -9.32 -5.23 8.72
C VAL A 362 -8.43 -5.98 9.68
N ASP A 363 -7.61 -5.25 10.44
CA ASP A 363 -6.77 -5.86 11.48
C ASP A 363 -7.60 -6.51 12.58
N ASN A 364 -7.04 -7.49 13.26
CA ASN A 364 -7.76 -8.20 14.32
C ASN A 364 -7.75 -7.42 15.64
N PHE A 365 -8.59 -6.41 15.75
CA PHE A 365 -8.73 -5.62 16.99
C PHE A 365 -9.25 -6.39 18.22
N LYS A 366 -9.44 -7.72 18.13
CA LYS A 366 -9.78 -8.56 19.28
C LYS A 366 -8.51 -9.04 20.01
N VAL A 367 -7.33 -8.98 19.38
CA VAL A 367 -6.09 -9.39 20.05
C VAL A 367 -5.64 -8.33 21.06
N PRO A 368 -5.14 -8.75 22.25
CA PRO A 368 -4.81 -7.82 23.34
C PRO A 368 -3.70 -6.83 22.97
N GLU A 369 -2.80 -7.20 22.07
CA GLU A 369 -1.67 -6.39 21.64
C GLU A 369 -2.11 -5.05 21.01
N ILE A 370 -3.25 -5.02 20.31
CA ILE A 370 -3.72 -3.81 19.61
C ILE A 370 -5.10 -3.32 20.07
N SER A 371 -5.93 -4.18 20.70
CA SER A 371 -7.28 -3.80 21.16
C SER A 371 -7.25 -2.60 22.11
N LYS A 372 -6.26 -2.52 22.98
CA LYS A 372 -6.04 -1.43 23.94
C LYS A 372 -5.81 -0.07 23.28
N TYR A 373 -5.42 -0.03 22.01
CA TYR A 373 -5.15 1.20 21.26
C TYR A 373 -6.27 1.61 20.29
N LEU A 374 -7.32 0.78 20.10
CA LEU A 374 -8.39 1.05 19.15
C LEU A 374 -9.04 2.43 19.36
N GLY A 375 -9.35 2.79 20.61
CA GLY A 375 -9.92 4.10 20.95
C GLY A 375 -8.99 5.27 20.58
N TYR A 376 -7.67 5.08 20.69
CA TYR A 376 -6.70 6.07 20.29
C TYR A 376 -6.62 6.23 18.77
N PHE A 377 -6.66 5.13 18.01
CA PHE A 377 -6.70 5.17 16.54
C PHE A 377 -7.95 5.89 16.03
N ILE A 378 -9.12 5.60 16.59
CA ILE A 378 -10.39 6.27 16.23
C ILE A 378 -10.29 7.77 16.51
N LYS A 379 -9.91 8.16 17.74
CA LYS A 379 -9.76 9.57 18.13
C LYS A 379 -8.72 10.30 17.26
N SER A 380 -7.63 9.64 16.90
CA SER A 380 -6.59 10.19 16.03
C SER A 380 -7.13 10.46 14.62
N PHE A 381 -7.88 9.51 14.06
CA PHE A 381 -8.52 9.71 12.76
C PHE A 381 -9.48 10.90 12.78
N GLU A 382 -10.34 10.99 13.78
CA GLU A 382 -11.28 12.10 13.95
C GLU A 382 -10.57 13.46 14.08
N ASN A 383 -9.53 13.52 14.88
CA ASN A 383 -8.77 14.77 15.09
C ASN A 383 -8.06 15.22 13.81
N LEU A 384 -7.48 14.27 13.03
CA LEU A 384 -6.74 14.60 11.82
C LEU A 384 -7.66 14.99 10.66
N PHE A 385 -8.79 14.30 10.49
CA PHE A 385 -9.52 14.36 9.22
C PHE A 385 -10.98 14.87 9.34
N LEU A 386 -11.58 14.86 10.53
CA LEU A 386 -12.98 15.27 10.69
C LEU A 386 -13.16 16.61 11.41
N LYS A 387 -12.26 16.99 12.32
CA LYS A 387 -12.38 18.24 13.07
C LYS A 387 -11.77 19.46 12.38
N ASN A 388 -10.93 19.25 11.37
CA ASN A 388 -10.25 20.29 10.61
C ASN A 388 -10.80 20.44 9.18
N GLY A 389 -12.00 19.95 8.92
CA GLY A 389 -12.66 19.97 7.61
C GLY A 389 -13.81 20.97 7.53
#